data_58b96b179a607df3d5ef25961261a953
#
_entry.id   58b96b179a607df3d5ef25961261a953
#
_cell.length_a   1.000
_cell.length_b   1.000
_cell.length_c   1.000
_cell.angle_alpha   90.00
_cell.angle_beta   90.00
_cell.angle_gamma   90.00
#
_symmetry.space_group_name_H-M   'P 1'
#
loop_
_entity.id
_entity.type
_entity.pdbx_description
1 polymer ?
#
loop_
_entity_poly.entity_id
_entity_poly.type
_entity_poly.pdbx_seq_one_letter_code
_entity_poly.pdbx_strand_id
1 'polypeptide(L)'
;MYLLEGPYRRGTNGTERSSIVAARPALNVKKSGPNAGLGIPYEPMLVIRAQSQLLKDADKLAFSKPYRFDIVDVQRQMMTNLGQLVHKKAAEAFASRDKAAFALHSGRFLELLRDMDELLYTRSEYSFDRWLTEARSWGETKEEKDLMERDATSLVTIWGADGDPRIFDYSWREWAGLINGYYLPRWQKFYTMLQGHLDAGTDYQEEGLSLAYGREDFRANDFYNRLAEWELAYVDQTGKARTPVTHGDELVVTRRLFDKYLKLSREYYADFSGVGEIKEERTYENVGEE
;
A
#
# COMPACT_ATOMS: atom_id res chain seq x y z
N MET A 1 18.40 10.63 -1.17
CA MET A 1 19.77 10.10 -1.14
C MET A 1 19.98 9.09 0.00
N TYR A 2 19.62 9.40 1.23
CA TYR A 2 19.69 8.44 2.37
C TYR A 2 18.87 7.16 2.20
N LEU A 3 17.74 7.21 1.51
CA LEU A 3 16.92 6.03 1.21
C LEU A 3 17.59 5.09 0.20
N LEU A 4 18.54 5.59 -0.60
CA LEU A 4 19.22 4.81 -1.63
C LEU A 4 20.56 4.19 -1.15
N GLU A 5 21.19 4.73 -0.11
CA GLU A 5 22.50 4.28 0.38
C GLU A 5 22.44 3.45 1.66
N GLY A 6 21.31 3.46 2.34
CA GLY A 6 21.09 2.65 3.54
C GLY A 6 20.94 1.17 3.22
N PRO A 7 20.29 0.44 4.12
CA PRO A 7 20.07 -1.00 4.02
C PRO A 7 19.29 -1.47 2.76
N TYR A 8 18.88 -0.57 1.89
CA TYR A 8 18.37 -0.89 0.56
C TYR A 8 19.32 -1.74 -0.29
N ARG A 9 20.63 -1.65 -0.04
CA ARG A 9 21.64 -2.45 -0.76
C ARG A 9 21.79 -3.87 -0.23
N ARG A 10 21.26 -4.20 0.93
CA ARG A 10 21.47 -5.53 1.52
C ARG A 10 20.33 -6.48 1.17
N GLY A 11 20.58 -7.29 0.19
CA GLY A 11 20.11 -8.66 0.19
C GLY A 11 18.70 -8.89 -0.30
N THR A 12 18.29 -8.19 -1.31
CA THR A 12 17.24 -8.75 -2.14
C THR A 12 17.73 -8.70 -3.58
N ASN A 13 17.74 -9.82 -4.22
CA ASN A 13 18.21 -10.08 -5.58
C ASN A 13 17.49 -9.23 -6.65
N GLY A 14 17.42 -7.91 -6.47
CA GLY A 14 16.74 -7.01 -7.40
C GLY A 14 15.21 -7.10 -7.39
N THR A 15 14.62 -7.82 -6.44
CA THR A 15 13.18 -7.95 -6.32
C THR A 15 12.55 -6.71 -5.71
N GLU A 16 11.38 -6.36 -6.19
CA GLU A 16 10.55 -5.28 -5.64
C GLU A 16 10.31 -5.49 -4.15
N ARG A 17 10.19 -4.38 -3.42
CA ARG A 17 9.79 -4.44 -2.04
C ARG A 17 8.29 -4.53 -1.94
N SER A 18 7.85 -5.35 -1.01
CA SER A 18 6.44 -5.57 -0.77
C SER A 18 5.75 -4.39 -0.13
N SER A 19 4.48 -4.25 -0.44
CA SER A 19 3.55 -3.36 0.24
C SER A 19 2.45 -4.14 0.93
N ILE A 20 2.23 -3.87 2.22
CA ILE A 20 1.07 -4.39 2.94
C ILE A 20 -0.25 -3.94 2.30
N VAL A 21 -0.26 -2.75 1.70
CA VAL A 21 -1.43 -2.16 1.04
C VAL A 21 -1.90 -3.04 -0.12
N ALA A 22 -0.94 -3.43 -0.98
CA ALA A 22 -1.20 -4.23 -2.17
C ALA A 22 -1.29 -5.74 -1.89
N ALA A 23 -0.94 -6.20 -0.69
CA ALA A 23 -0.99 -7.61 -0.36
C ALA A 23 -2.42 -8.16 -0.37
N ARG A 24 -2.58 -9.42 -0.79
CA ARG A 24 -3.83 -10.14 -0.50
C ARG A 24 -3.94 -10.32 1.01
N PRO A 25 -5.12 -10.03 1.58
CA PRO A 25 -5.31 -10.03 3.02
C PRO A 25 -5.06 -11.41 3.64
N ALA A 26 -4.36 -11.41 4.77
CA ALA A 26 -4.13 -12.58 5.61
C ALA A 26 -3.87 -12.10 7.03
N LEU A 27 -4.05 -12.94 8.07
CA LEU A 27 -3.68 -12.57 9.45
C LEU A 27 -2.18 -12.35 9.55
N ASN A 28 -1.38 -13.21 8.94
CA ASN A 28 0.07 -13.14 8.94
C ASN A 28 0.60 -12.95 7.52
N VAL A 29 0.46 -11.74 7.01
CA VAL A 29 0.95 -11.39 5.68
C VAL A 29 2.47 -11.44 5.66
N LYS A 30 3.05 -12.26 4.79
CA LYS A 30 4.51 -12.38 4.62
C LYS A 30 5.03 -11.75 3.34
N LYS A 31 4.17 -11.55 2.36
CA LYS A 31 4.54 -11.02 1.05
C LYS A 31 3.37 -10.33 0.35
N SER A 32 3.67 -9.44 -0.57
CA SER A 32 2.75 -8.99 -1.60
C SER A 32 3.22 -9.52 -2.95
N GLY A 33 2.33 -10.19 -3.65
CA GLY A 33 2.69 -10.93 -4.86
C GLY A 33 3.56 -12.17 -4.59
N PRO A 34 3.97 -12.88 -5.62
CA PRO A 34 4.63 -14.18 -5.46
C PRO A 34 6.04 -14.10 -4.88
N ASN A 35 6.75 -13.02 -5.09
CA ASN A 35 8.21 -12.95 -4.86
C ASN A 35 8.65 -11.95 -3.79
N ALA A 36 7.84 -10.97 -3.46
CA ALA A 36 8.27 -9.84 -2.64
C ALA A 36 7.90 -10.00 -1.16
N GLY A 37 8.88 -10.21 -0.29
CA GLY A 37 8.68 -10.31 1.17
C GLY A 37 8.40 -8.96 1.84
N LEU A 38 7.53 -8.94 2.87
CA LEU A 38 7.14 -7.71 3.60
C LEU A 38 8.21 -7.19 4.57
N GLY A 39 9.35 -7.84 4.70
CA GLY A 39 10.41 -7.39 5.58
C GLY A 39 10.89 -5.98 5.24
N ILE A 40 10.84 -5.07 6.20
CA ILE A 40 11.42 -3.72 6.08
C ILE A 40 12.90 -3.82 6.49
N PRO A 41 13.86 -3.65 5.55
CA PRO A 41 15.29 -3.87 5.83
C PRO A 41 16.01 -2.62 6.37
N TYR A 42 15.25 -1.61 6.75
CA TYR A 42 15.73 -0.36 7.34
C TYR A 42 14.85 0.00 8.54
N GLU A 43 15.35 0.94 9.34
CA GLU A 43 14.55 1.47 10.44
C GLU A 43 13.45 2.40 9.92
N PRO A 44 12.16 2.10 10.14
CA PRO A 44 11.06 2.91 9.62
C PRO A 44 11.07 4.37 10.09
N MET A 45 11.66 4.63 11.25
CA MET A 45 11.82 5.98 11.80
C MET A 45 12.67 6.90 10.91
N LEU A 46 13.59 6.34 10.11
CA LEU A 46 14.38 7.11 9.14
C LEU A 46 13.49 7.75 8.06
N VAL A 47 12.45 7.05 7.62
CA VAL A 47 11.49 7.58 6.64
C VAL A 47 10.69 8.73 7.25
N ILE A 48 10.24 8.59 8.51
CA ILE A 48 9.50 9.63 9.22
C ILE A 48 10.37 10.88 9.40
N ARG A 49 11.65 10.71 9.79
CA ARG A 49 12.61 11.82 9.92
C ARG A 49 12.88 12.49 8.58
N ALA A 50 13.07 11.70 7.52
CA ALA A 50 13.27 12.22 6.17
C ALA A 50 12.07 13.07 5.72
N GLN A 51 10.84 12.58 5.91
CA GLN A 51 9.64 13.32 5.59
C GLN A 51 9.51 14.62 6.39
N SER A 52 9.77 14.55 7.69
CA SER A 52 9.79 15.74 8.55
C SER A 52 10.78 16.80 8.03
N GLN A 53 11.95 16.36 7.60
CA GLN A 53 12.99 17.27 7.07
C GLN A 53 12.58 17.87 5.72
N LEU A 54 12.04 17.05 4.82
CA LEU A 54 11.52 17.54 3.54
C LEU A 54 10.44 18.61 3.74
N LEU A 55 9.52 18.40 4.67
CA LEU A 55 8.42 19.33 4.91
C LEU A 55 8.86 20.67 5.54
N LYS A 56 10.03 20.77 6.18
CA LYS A 56 10.58 22.04 6.68
C LYS A 56 10.91 23.04 5.57
N ASP A 57 11.38 22.54 4.44
CA ASP A 57 11.73 23.36 3.29
C ASP A 57 10.61 23.47 2.24
N ALA A 58 9.42 23.01 2.57
CA ALA A 58 8.31 22.91 1.63
C ALA A 58 7.95 24.25 0.99
N ASP A 59 7.95 25.34 1.75
CA ASP A 59 7.60 26.67 1.22
C ASP A 59 8.67 27.21 0.25
N LYS A 60 9.94 26.86 0.48
CA LYS A 60 11.05 27.26 -0.40
C LYS A 60 11.10 26.44 -1.69
N LEU A 61 10.64 25.18 -1.63
CA LEU A 61 10.76 24.21 -2.72
C LEU A 61 9.42 23.95 -3.43
N ALA A 62 8.36 24.65 -3.04
CA ALA A 62 7.00 24.48 -3.58
C ALA A 62 6.91 24.57 -5.12
N PHE A 63 7.82 25.31 -5.75
CA PHE A 63 7.89 25.45 -7.22
C PHE A 63 8.52 24.23 -7.91
N SER A 64 9.25 23.39 -7.19
CA SER A 64 10.01 22.28 -7.76
C SER A 64 9.13 21.05 -7.96
N LYS A 65 8.90 20.65 -9.20
CA LYS A 65 8.12 19.45 -9.53
C LYS A 65 8.73 18.14 -8.97
N PRO A 66 10.06 17.90 -9.06
CA PRO A 66 10.67 16.74 -8.43
C PRO A 66 10.45 16.72 -6.91
N TYR A 67 10.61 17.86 -6.23
CA TYR A 67 10.38 17.95 -4.80
C TYR A 67 8.93 17.58 -4.44
N ARG A 68 7.94 18.07 -5.19
CA ARG A 68 6.52 17.72 -4.98
C ARG A 68 6.25 16.24 -5.20
N PHE A 69 6.97 15.58 -6.11
CA PHE A 69 6.92 14.13 -6.27
C PHE A 69 7.52 13.43 -5.04
N ASP A 70 8.72 13.83 -4.62
CA ASP A 70 9.45 13.19 -3.53
C ASP A 70 8.68 13.23 -2.20
N ILE A 71 8.04 14.37 -1.86
CA ILE A 71 7.25 14.46 -0.61
C ILE A 71 6.04 13.52 -0.61
N VAL A 72 5.42 13.30 -1.76
CA VAL A 72 4.30 12.34 -1.88
C VAL A 72 4.83 10.90 -1.77
N ASP A 73 5.94 10.58 -2.44
CA ASP A 73 6.51 9.23 -2.43
C ASP A 73 7.02 8.83 -1.04
N VAL A 74 7.72 9.73 -0.35
CA VAL A 74 8.19 9.47 1.02
C VAL A 74 7.02 9.36 2.00
N GLN A 75 5.97 10.16 1.84
CA GLN A 75 4.76 10.05 2.66
C GLN A 75 4.04 8.73 2.44
N ARG A 76 3.89 8.30 1.18
CA ARG A 76 3.37 7.00 0.81
C ARG A 76 4.13 5.87 1.50
N GLN A 77 5.48 5.91 1.43
CA GLN A 77 6.32 4.90 2.07
C GLN A 77 6.18 4.89 3.60
N MET A 78 6.10 6.07 4.22
CA MET A 78 5.82 6.18 5.66
C MET A 78 4.51 5.50 6.05
N MET A 79 3.45 5.75 5.29
CA MET A 79 2.14 5.16 5.54
C MET A 79 2.15 3.65 5.30
N THR A 80 2.82 3.15 4.26
CA THR A 80 2.98 1.72 4.02
C THR A 80 3.68 1.01 5.18
N ASN A 81 4.78 1.59 5.69
CA ASN A 81 5.50 1.02 6.83
C ASN A 81 4.63 0.97 8.09
N LEU A 82 3.91 2.03 8.38
CA LEU A 82 2.98 2.09 9.52
C LEU A 82 1.84 1.09 9.36
N GLY A 83 1.31 0.94 8.15
CA GLY A 83 0.25 -0.01 7.82
C GLY A 83 0.57 -1.44 8.25
N GLN A 84 1.82 -1.88 8.13
CA GLN A 84 2.23 -3.22 8.61
C GLN A 84 2.03 -3.39 10.12
N LEU A 85 2.37 -2.36 10.90
CA LEU A 85 2.21 -2.42 12.35
C LEU A 85 0.75 -2.34 12.77
N VAL A 86 -0.03 -1.49 12.08
CA VAL A 86 -1.47 -1.36 12.32
C VAL A 86 -2.18 -2.68 12.06
N HIS A 87 -1.90 -3.32 10.90
CA HIS A 87 -2.46 -4.63 10.59
C HIS A 87 -2.00 -5.71 11.59
N LYS A 88 -0.71 -5.73 11.97
CA LYS A 88 -0.20 -6.66 12.98
C LYS A 88 -0.99 -6.54 14.30
N LYS A 89 -1.30 -5.31 14.73
CA LYS A 89 -2.11 -5.08 15.93
C LYS A 89 -3.55 -5.56 15.76
N ALA A 90 -4.14 -5.42 14.58
CA ALA A 90 -5.45 -6.02 14.29
C ALA A 90 -5.42 -7.55 14.39
N ALA A 91 -4.39 -8.18 13.83
CA ALA A 91 -4.22 -9.64 13.91
C ALA A 91 -3.98 -10.14 15.35
N GLU A 92 -3.17 -9.43 16.14
CA GLU A 92 -2.96 -9.71 17.57
C GLU A 92 -4.27 -9.59 18.37
N ALA A 93 -5.07 -8.55 18.12
CA ALA A 93 -6.36 -8.34 18.75
C ALA A 93 -7.37 -9.43 18.35
N PHE A 94 -7.36 -9.86 17.09
CA PHE A 94 -8.15 -11.01 16.66
C PHE A 94 -7.77 -12.28 17.41
N ALA A 95 -6.48 -12.58 17.51
CA ALA A 95 -5.97 -13.78 18.20
C ALA A 95 -6.33 -13.79 19.70
N SER A 96 -6.32 -12.62 20.34
CA SER A 96 -6.73 -12.46 21.76
C SER A 96 -8.25 -12.33 21.95
N ARG A 97 -9.04 -12.34 20.87
CA ARG A 97 -10.49 -12.11 20.85
C ARG A 97 -10.93 -10.75 21.42
N ASP A 98 -10.06 -9.76 21.40
CA ASP A 98 -10.39 -8.39 21.77
C ASP A 98 -11.11 -7.68 20.62
N LYS A 99 -12.44 -7.74 20.64
CA LYS A 99 -13.31 -7.13 19.61
C LYS A 99 -13.09 -5.62 19.48
N ALA A 100 -12.89 -4.94 20.60
CA ALA A 100 -12.73 -3.47 20.59
C ALA A 100 -11.39 -3.07 19.97
N ALA A 101 -10.30 -3.71 20.35
CA ALA A 101 -8.99 -3.50 19.76
C ALA A 101 -8.96 -3.91 18.28
N PHE A 102 -9.61 -5.02 17.91
CA PHE A 102 -9.71 -5.45 16.53
C PHE A 102 -10.44 -4.42 15.66
N ALA A 103 -11.61 -3.94 16.10
CA ALA A 103 -12.37 -2.92 15.38
C ALA A 103 -11.56 -1.61 15.24
N LEU A 104 -10.84 -1.20 16.31
CA LEU A 104 -9.98 -0.02 16.28
C LEU A 104 -8.86 -0.15 15.24
N HIS A 105 -8.08 -1.24 15.30
CA HIS A 105 -6.90 -1.37 14.45
C HIS A 105 -7.25 -1.69 12.99
N SER A 106 -8.27 -2.53 12.74
CA SER A 106 -8.75 -2.79 11.38
C SER A 106 -9.37 -1.53 10.76
N GLY A 107 -10.13 -0.74 11.52
CA GLY A 107 -10.66 0.54 11.08
C GLY A 107 -9.56 1.54 10.71
N ARG A 108 -8.51 1.66 11.53
CA ARG A 108 -7.33 2.51 11.27
C ARG A 108 -6.58 2.09 10.00
N PHE A 109 -6.47 0.79 9.76
CA PHE A 109 -5.84 0.30 8.55
C PHE A 109 -6.65 0.64 7.29
N LEU A 110 -7.96 0.43 7.33
CA LEU A 110 -8.84 0.80 6.21
C LEU A 110 -8.88 2.31 5.96
N GLU A 111 -8.79 3.13 7.01
CA GLU A 111 -8.67 4.58 6.90
C GLU A 111 -7.33 4.97 6.24
N LEU A 112 -6.22 4.33 6.65
CA LEU A 112 -4.92 4.56 6.05
C LEU A 112 -4.92 4.28 4.54
N LEU A 113 -5.61 3.23 4.09
CA LEU A 113 -5.75 2.94 2.66
C LEU A 113 -6.49 4.05 1.92
N ARG A 114 -7.58 4.59 2.48
CA ARG A 114 -8.32 5.71 1.87
C ARG A 114 -7.50 6.98 1.80
N ASP A 115 -6.80 7.30 2.86
CA ASP A 115 -5.94 8.48 2.94
C ASP A 115 -4.72 8.35 1.99
N MET A 116 -4.22 7.13 1.79
CA MET A 116 -3.17 6.89 0.80
C MET A 116 -3.69 7.08 -0.63
N ASP A 117 -4.88 6.61 -0.93
CA ASP A 117 -5.52 6.83 -2.22
C ASP A 117 -5.70 8.35 -2.48
N GLU A 118 -6.16 9.12 -1.49
CA GLU A 118 -6.27 10.58 -1.58
C GLU A 118 -4.90 11.24 -1.83
N LEU A 119 -3.87 10.84 -1.09
CA LEU A 119 -2.51 11.36 -1.27
C LEU A 119 -2.03 11.15 -2.71
N LEU A 120 -2.19 9.95 -3.23
CA LEU A 120 -1.71 9.57 -4.54
C LEU A 120 -2.53 10.19 -5.68
N TYR A 121 -3.79 10.55 -5.44
CA TYR A 121 -4.58 11.33 -6.41
C TYR A 121 -4.05 12.75 -6.66
N THR A 122 -3.15 13.25 -5.81
CA THR A 122 -2.50 14.54 -6.07
C THR A 122 -1.50 14.51 -7.23
N ARG A 123 -1.11 13.31 -7.69
CA ARG A 123 -0.07 13.11 -8.72
C ARG A 123 -0.53 12.18 -9.83
N SER A 124 -0.36 12.65 -11.06
CA SER A 124 -0.73 11.86 -12.26
C SER A 124 0.12 10.61 -12.46
N GLU A 125 1.33 10.57 -11.90
CA GLU A 125 2.23 9.42 -11.97
C GLU A 125 1.70 8.20 -11.19
N TYR A 126 0.84 8.44 -10.20
CA TYR A 126 0.21 7.40 -9.40
C TYR A 126 -1.26 7.16 -9.77
N SER A 127 -1.68 7.50 -10.99
CA SER A 127 -3.07 7.39 -11.41
C SER A 127 -3.35 6.07 -12.15
N PHE A 128 -4.24 5.26 -11.57
CA PHE A 128 -4.77 4.08 -12.26
C PHE A 128 -5.67 4.47 -13.44
N ASP A 129 -6.42 5.57 -13.32
CA ASP A 129 -7.23 6.09 -14.43
C ASP A 129 -6.37 6.47 -15.63
N ARG A 130 -5.18 7.05 -15.40
CA ARG A 130 -4.22 7.34 -16.46
C ARG A 130 -3.75 6.06 -17.14
N TRP A 131 -3.37 5.05 -16.38
CA TRP A 131 -2.95 3.74 -16.90
C TRP A 131 -4.02 3.11 -17.79
N LEU A 132 -5.27 3.09 -17.32
CA LEU A 132 -6.39 2.54 -18.09
C LEU A 132 -6.72 3.39 -19.34
N THR A 133 -6.68 4.71 -19.23
CA THR A 133 -6.95 5.62 -20.35
C THR A 133 -5.89 5.47 -21.44
N GLU A 134 -4.62 5.38 -21.06
CA GLU A 134 -3.52 5.13 -21.98
C GLU A 134 -3.68 3.75 -22.67
N ALA A 135 -4.02 2.71 -21.91
CA ALA A 135 -4.28 1.39 -22.48
C ALA A 135 -5.45 1.43 -23.51
N ARG A 136 -6.56 2.05 -23.16
CA ARG A 136 -7.71 2.19 -24.08
C ARG A 136 -7.37 2.95 -25.36
N SER A 137 -6.39 3.84 -25.34
CA SER A 137 -5.99 4.60 -26.52
C SER A 137 -5.37 3.75 -27.63
N TRP A 138 -4.99 2.51 -27.35
CA TRP A 138 -4.46 1.55 -28.32
C TRP A 138 -5.54 0.82 -29.10
N GLY A 139 -6.80 0.83 -28.65
CA GLY A 139 -7.93 0.27 -29.38
C GLY A 139 -8.60 1.29 -30.29
N GLU A 140 -9.14 0.84 -31.43
CA GLU A 140 -9.91 1.67 -32.33
C GLU A 140 -11.41 1.56 -32.03
N THR A 141 -11.93 0.34 -31.94
CA THR A 141 -13.33 0.04 -31.60
C THR A 141 -13.60 0.07 -30.09
N LYS A 142 -14.87 0.04 -29.73
CA LYS A 142 -15.24 -0.08 -28.31
C LYS A 142 -14.77 -1.39 -27.71
N GLU A 143 -14.92 -2.47 -28.45
CA GLU A 143 -14.55 -3.83 -28.06
C GLU A 143 -13.03 -3.94 -27.83
N GLU A 144 -12.22 -3.37 -28.71
CA GLU A 144 -10.76 -3.31 -28.56
C GLU A 144 -10.36 -2.46 -27.36
N LYS A 145 -10.98 -1.30 -27.16
CA LYS A 145 -10.74 -0.45 -25.99
C LYS A 145 -11.07 -1.18 -24.69
N ASP A 146 -12.17 -1.91 -24.65
CA ASP A 146 -12.57 -2.68 -23.48
C ASP A 146 -11.60 -3.84 -23.23
N LEU A 147 -11.11 -4.50 -24.29
CA LEU A 147 -10.07 -5.52 -24.18
C LEU A 147 -8.76 -4.94 -23.63
N MET A 148 -8.28 -3.81 -24.15
CA MET A 148 -7.07 -3.15 -23.65
C MET A 148 -7.19 -2.74 -22.17
N GLU A 149 -8.37 -2.25 -21.75
CA GLU A 149 -8.64 -1.93 -20.36
C GLU A 149 -8.62 -3.16 -19.47
N ARG A 150 -9.26 -4.26 -19.92
CA ARG A 150 -9.24 -5.54 -19.21
C ARG A 150 -7.81 -6.05 -19.01
N ASP A 151 -7.02 -6.07 -20.06
CA ASP A 151 -5.64 -6.55 -20.02
C ASP A 151 -4.76 -5.65 -19.14
N ALA A 152 -4.90 -4.34 -19.25
CA ALA A 152 -4.20 -3.38 -18.40
C ALA A 152 -4.58 -3.53 -16.91
N THR A 153 -5.85 -3.81 -16.61
CA THR A 153 -6.31 -4.11 -15.25
C THR A 153 -5.71 -5.43 -14.75
N SER A 154 -5.79 -6.47 -15.59
CA SER A 154 -5.24 -7.79 -15.29
C SER A 154 -3.76 -7.73 -14.95
N LEU A 155 -2.98 -6.96 -15.70
CA LEU A 155 -1.54 -6.85 -15.53
C LEU A 155 -1.11 -6.38 -14.14
N VAL A 156 -1.85 -5.48 -13.51
CA VAL A 156 -1.54 -4.91 -12.19
C VAL A 156 -2.34 -5.53 -11.04
N THR A 157 -3.13 -6.58 -11.34
CA THR A 157 -3.95 -7.29 -10.36
C THR A 157 -3.69 -8.80 -10.41
N ILE A 158 -4.37 -9.55 -11.28
CA ILE A 158 -4.27 -11.01 -11.38
C ILE A 158 -3.12 -11.48 -12.29
N TRP A 159 -2.40 -10.60 -12.93
CA TRP A 159 -1.30 -10.88 -13.86
C TRP A 159 -1.69 -11.80 -15.04
N GLY A 160 -2.91 -11.69 -15.55
CA GLY A 160 -3.39 -12.52 -16.65
C GLY A 160 -3.67 -13.99 -16.28
N ALA A 161 -3.60 -14.35 -15.03
CA ALA A 161 -3.79 -15.71 -14.57
C ALA A 161 -5.27 -16.00 -14.30
N ASP A 162 -5.97 -16.44 -15.30
CA ASP A 162 -7.37 -16.86 -15.17
C ASP A 162 -7.48 -18.02 -14.18
N GLY A 163 -7.70 -17.69 -12.91
CA GLY A 163 -7.98 -18.65 -11.83
C GLY A 163 -6.76 -19.27 -11.14
N ASP A 164 -5.54 -18.85 -11.44
CA ASP A 164 -4.35 -19.29 -10.71
C ASP A 164 -3.77 -18.14 -9.84
N PRO A 165 -4.12 -18.07 -8.54
CA PRO A 165 -3.70 -16.96 -7.68
C PRO A 165 -2.21 -16.98 -7.33
N ARG A 166 -1.41 -17.96 -7.80
CA ARG A 166 0.03 -18.03 -7.50
C ARG A 166 0.81 -16.81 -7.96
N ILE A 167 0.33 -16.13 -8.99
CA ILE A 167 0.98 -14.95 -9.57
C ILE A 167 0.13 -13.68 -9.46
N PHE A 168 -0.97 -13.71 -8.73
CA PHE A 168 -1.74 -12.51 -8.43
C PHE A 168 -0.82 -11.49 -7.74
N ASP A 169 -1.07 -10.21 -8.01
CA ASP A 169 -0.28 -9.09 -7.51
C ASP A 169 1.21 -9.12 -7.91
N TYR A 170 1.59 -9.87 -8.96
CA TYR A 170 2.99 -9.91 -9.42
C TYR A 170 3.52 -8.53 -9.78
N SER A 171 2.70 -7.70 -10.45
CA SER A 171 3.02 -6.33 -10.84
C SER A 171 2.18 -5.31 -10.06
N TRP A 172 1.99 -5.52 -8.76
CA TRP A 172 1.24 -4.61 -7.91
C TRP A 172 1.73 -3.16 -8.00
N ARG A 173 0.82 -2.21 -7.80
CA ARG A 173 1.11 -0.77 -7.80
C ARG A 173 0.32 -0.10 -6.70
N GLU A 174 0.96 0.76 -5.92
CA GLU A 174 0.25 1.70 -5.05
C GLU A 174 -0.17 2.90 -5.89
N TRP A 175 -1.31 2.78 -6.56
CA TRP A 175 -1.90 3.83 -7.37
C TRP A 175 -3.27 4.25 -6.85
N ALA A 176 -3.52 5.56 -6.90
CA ALA A 176 -4.86 6.11 -6.67
C ALA A 176 -5.86 5.49 -7.64
N GLY A 177 -7.05 5.19 -7.14
CA GLY A 177 -8.07 4.44 -7.87
C GLY A 177 -7.88 2.92 -7.77
N LEU A 178 -6.66 2.40 -7.87
CA LEU A 178 -6.39 0.97 -7.65
C LEU A 178 -6.46 0.60 -6.17
N ILE A 179 -5.93 1.46 -5.29
CA ILE A 179 -6.02 1.25 -3.84
C ILE A 179 -7.49 1.21 -3.43
N ASN A 180 -8.25 2.23 -3.77
CA ASN A 180 -9.64 2.34 -3.34
C ASN A 180 -10.57 1.35 -4.07
N GLY A 181 -10.29 1.03 -5.34
CA GLY A 181 -11.13 0.14 -6.16
C GLY A 181 -10.83 -1.35 -5.98
N TYR A 182 -9.60 -1.72 -5.65
CA TYR A 182 -9.18 -3.11 -5.61
C TYR A 182 -8.63 -3.55 -4.25
N TYR A 183 -7.61 -2.87 -3.70
CA TYR A 183 -7.00 -3.34 -2.45
C TYR A 183 -7.88 -3.09 -1.23
N LEU A 184 -8.47 -1.91 -1.08
CA LEU A 184 -9.36 -1.60 0.04
C LEU A 184 -10.54 -2.56 0.14
N PRO A 185 -11.29 -2.89 -0.95
CA PRO A 185 -12.37 -3.88 -0.86
C PRO A 185 -11.89 -5.28 -0.44
N ARG A 186 -10.70 -5.72 -0.84
CA ARG A 186 -10.13 -7.00 -0.38
C ARG A 186 -9.94 -7.01 1.13
N TRP A 187 -9.32 -5.97 1.69
CA TRP A 187 -9.10 -5.81 3.12
C TRP A 187 -10.42 -5.67 3.90
N GLN A 188 -11.40 -4.93 3.35
CA GLN A 188 -12.72 -4.83 3.96
C GLN A 188 -13.42 -6.18 4.06
N LYS A 189 -13.42 -6.97 2.98
CA LYS A 189 -13.99 -8.33 2.98
C LYS A 189 -13.32 -9.22 4.03
N PHE A 190 -12.00 -9.15 4.14
CA PHE A 190 -11.23 -9.93 5.11
C PHE A 190 -11.57 -9.55 6.54
N TYR A 191 -11.51 -8.26 6.89
CA TYR A 191 -11.84 -7.82 8.24
C TYR A 191 -13.31 -8.04 8.60
N THR A 192 -14.22 -7.94 7.64
CA THR A 192 -15.65 -8.27 7.86
C THR A 192 -15.82 -9.76 8.18
N MET A 193 -15.12 -10.63 7.48
CA MET A 193 -15.14 -12.08 7.76
C MET A 193 -14.58 -12.37 9.16
N LEU A 194 -13.43 -11.79 9.53
CA LEU A 194 -12.82 -11.96 10.85
C LEU A 194 -13.73 -11.41 11.97
N GLN A 195 -14.37 -10.26 11.76
CA GLN A 195 -15.34 -9.72 12.72
C GLN A 195 -16.51 -10.68 12.92
N GLY A 196 -17.01 -11.29 11.86
CA GLY A 196 -18.05 -12.33 11.94
C GLY A 196 -17.65 -13.52 12.82
N HIS A 197 -16.39 -14.00 12.70
CA HIS A 197 -15.86 -15.03 13.58
C HIS A 197 -15.77 -14.61 15.04
N LEU A 198 -15.32 -13.36 15.31
CA LEU A 198 -15.29 -12.79 16.65
C LEU A 198 -16.71 -12.71 17.25
N ASP A 199 -17.69 -12.30 16.45
CA ASP A 199 -19.06 -12.11 16.92
C ASP A 199 -19.75 -13.43 17.20
N ALA A 200 -19.51 -14.42 16.34
CA ALA A 200 -20.03 -15.78 16.51
C ALA A 200 -19.27 -16.60 17.57
N GLY A 201 -18.12 -16.12 18.05
CA GLY A 201 -17.26 -16.89 18.96
C GLY A 201 -16.58 -18.10 18.31
N THR A 202 -16.51 -18.15 16.98
CA THR A 202 -15.89 -19.24 16.22
C THR A 202 -14.41 -18.96 15.93
N ASP A 203 -13.64 -20.03 15.72
CA ASP A 203 -12.25 -19.92 15.32
C ASP A 203 -12.14 -19.71 13.80
N TYR A 204 -11.19 -18.88 13.42
CA TYR A 204 -10.68 -18.83 12.06
C TYR A 204 -9.23 -19.26 12.08
N GLN A 205 -8.94 -20.32 11.34
CA GLN A 205 -7.56 -20.77 11.15
C GLN A 205 -7.15 -20.46 9.72
N GLU A 206 -6.06 -19.74 9.62
CA GLU A 206 -5.40 -19.48 8.37
C GLU A 206 -4.45 -20.64 8.11
N GLU A 207 -4.95 -21.70 7.48
CA GLU A 207 -4.12 -22.82 7.11
C GLU A 207 -3.16 -22.41 6.00
N GLY A 208 -1.88 -22.32 6.35
CA GLY A 208 -0.79 -22.14 5.42
C GLY A 208 -0.75 -20.79 4.72
N LEU A 209 0.33 -20.11 4.89
CA LEU A 209 0.63 -18.80 4.29
C LEU A 209 0.77 -18.80 2.76
N SER A 210 0.80 -19.99 2.17
CA SER A 210 0.73 -20.19 0.73
C SER A 210 -0.65 -19.90 0.17
N LEU A 211 -1.68 -19.83 1.01
CA LEU A 211 -3.06 -19.62 0.57
C LEU A 211 -3.31 -18.27 -0.08
N ALA A 212 -2.68 -17.21 0.42
CA ALA A 212 -2.87 -15.89 -0.14
C ALA A 212 -2.44 -15.81 -1.62
N TYR A 213 -1.39 -16.54 -2.00
CA TYR A 213 -0.85 -16.55 -3.37
C TYR A 213 -0.75 -17.96 -3.97
N GLY A 214 -1.70 -18.81 -3.65
CA GLY A 214 -2.01 -20.00 -4.39
C GLY A 214 -1.00 -21.12 -4.41
N ARG A 215 -1.27 -22.06 -3.58
CA ARG A 215 -1.06 -23.45 -3.87
C ARG A 215 -2.42 -24.15 -3.87
N GLU A 216 -2.41 -25.44 -4.12
CA GLU A 216 -3.62 -26.29 -4.22
C GLU A 216 -4.59 -26.11 -3.04
N ASP A 217 -4.04 -25.77 -1.87
CA ASP A 217 -4.77 -25.61 -0.61
C ASP A 217 -5.64 -24.34 -0.53
N PHE A 218 -5.40 -23.34 -1.37
CA PHE A 218 -6.21 -22.11 -1.34
C PHE A 218 -7.69 -22.42 -1.62
N ARG A 219 -7.96 -23.42 -2.44
CA ARG A 219 -9.32 -23.86 -2.77
C ARG A 219 -10.06 -24.51 -1.59
N ALA A 220 -9.34 -24.94 -0.57
CA ALA A 220 -9.94 -25.45 0.67
C ALA A 220 -10.46 -24.33 1.59
N ASN A 221 -10.00 -23.08 1.38
CA ASN A 221 -10.44 -21.93 2.16
C ASN A 221 -11.51 -21.14 1.41
N ASP A 222 -12.73 -21.17 1.92
CA ASP A 222 -13.90 -20.54 1.30
C ASP A 222 -13.74 -19.02 1.13
N PHE A 223 -13.05 -18.35 2.03
CA PHE A 223 -12.79 -16.90 1.89
C PHE A 223 -11.93 -16.61 0.66
N TYR A 224 -10.83 -17.33 0.47
CA TYR A 224 -9.94 -17.09 -0.66
C TYR A 224 -10.53 -17.53 -2.01
N ASN A 225 -11.40 -18.53 -2.02
CA ASN A 225 -12.18 -18.87 -3.21
C ASN A 225 -13.06 -17.72 -3.64
N ARG A 226 -13.87 -17.20 -2.73
CA ARG A 226 -14.75 -16.05 -3.00
C ARG A 226 -13.96 -14.78 -3.31
N LEU A 227 -12.79 -14.60 -2.69
CA LEU A 227 -11.93 -13.47 -3.00
C LEU A 227 -11.40 -13.57 -4.42
N ALA A 228 -10.94 -14.75 -4.87
CA ALA A 228 -10.47 -14.97 -6.23
C ALA A 228 -11.57 -14.75 -7.28
N GLU A 229 -12.79 -15.23 -7.00
CA GLU A 229 -13.94 -14.96 -7.88
C GLU A 229 -14.22 -13.45 -8.01
N TRP A 230 -14.14 -12.72 -6.90
CA TRP A 230 -14.31 -11.28 -6.91
C TRP A 230 -13.18 -10.56 -7.66
N GLU A 231 -11.93 -10.99 -7.49
CA GLU A 231 -10.75 -10.45 -8.17
C GLU A 231 -10.87 -10.65 -9.70
N LEU A 232 -11.30 -11.82 -10.14
CA LEU A 232 -11.57 -12.10 -11.55
C LEU A 232 -12.72 -11.22 -12.10
N ALA A 233 -13.83 -11.14 -11.37
CA ALA A 233 -14.96 -10.30 -11.75
C ALA A 233 -14.58 -8.82 -11.79
N TYR A 234 -13.67 -8.35 -10.93
CA TYR A 234 -13.15 -6.99 -10.99
C TYR A 234 -12.38 -6.71 -12.28
N VAL A 235 -11.58 -7.67 -12.74
CA VAL A 235 -10.82 -7.54 -13.99
C VAL A 235 -11.75 -7.51 -15.21
N ASP A 236 -12.78 -8.34 -15.21
CA ASP A 236 -13.74 -8.44 -16.33
C ASP A 236 -14.67 -7.21 -16.44
N GLN A 237 -14.75 -6.38 -15.40
CA GLN A 237 -15.46 -5.11 -15.51
C GLN A 237 -14.66 -4.13 -16.38
N THR A 238 -15.25 -3.68 -17.48
CA THR A 238 -14.71 -2.64 -18.35
C THR A 238 -15.46 -1.32 -18.19
N GLY A 239 -14.91 -0.23 -18.74
CA GLY A 239 -15.49 1.11 -18.56
C GLY A 239 -15.18 1.73 -17.19
N LYS A 240 -14.16 1.24 -16.50
CA LYS A 240 -13.61 1.82 -15.26
C LYS A 240 -12.79 3.07 -15.52
N ALA A 241 -12.11 3.10 -16.69
CA ALA A 241 -11.26 4.23 -17.07
C ALA A 241 -12.03 5.55 -17.04
N ARG A 242 -11.53 6.48 -16.26
CA ARG A 242 -12.06 7.85 -16.14
C ARG A 242 -11.04 8.82 -16.70
N THR A 243 -11.48 10.04 -17.00
CA THR A 243 -10.53 11.11 -17.35
C THR A 243 -9.52 11.27 -16.20
N PRO A 244 -8.22 11.11 -16.46
CA PRO A 244 -7.20 11.27 -15.43
C PRO A 244 -7.19 12.72 -14.94
N VAL A 245 -7.53 12.93 -13.70
CA VAL A 245 -7.49 14.24 -13.04
C VAL A 245 -6.74 14.09 -11.72
N THR A 246 -5.94 15.09 -11.40
CA THR A 246 -5.33 15.19 -10.07
C THR A 246 -6.28 15.96 -9.15
N HIS A 247 -6.32 15.55 -7.89
CA HIS A 247 -7.17 16.16 -6.88
C HIS A 247 -6.31 16.66 -5.70
N GLY A 248 -6.49 17.93 -5.36
CA GLY A 248 -5.77 18.54 -4.24
C GLY A 248 -4.36 19.05 -4.59
N ASP A 249 -3.77 19.75 -3.65
CA ASP A 249 -2.38 20.20 -3.70
C ASP A 249 -1.49 19.24 -2.91
N GLU A 250 -0.40 18.79 -3.51
CA GLU A 250 0.51 17.80 -2.93
C GLU A 250 1.04 18.21 -1.56
N LEU A 251 1.40 19.50 -1.39
CA LEU A 251 1.94 20.02 -0.13
C LEU A 251 0.88 20.05 0.97
N VAL A 252 -0.34 20.49 0.63
CA VAL A 252 -1.45 20.60 1.58
C VAL A 252 -1.85 19.21 2.07
N VAL A 253 -2.06 18.28 1.14
CA VAL A 253 -2.47 16.90 1.49
C VAL A 253 -1.36 16.19 2.26
N THR A 254 -0.11 16.30 1.79
CA THR A 254 1.03 15.66 2.47
C THR A 254 1.23 16.18 3.88
N ARG A 255 1.17 17.51 4.13
CA ARG A 255 1.30 18.09 5.48
C ARG A 255 0.22 17.56 6.41
N ARG A 256 -1.04 17.61 5.99
CA ARG A 256 -2.18 17.12 6.79
C ARG A 256 -2.03 15.65 7.14
N LEU A 257 -1.66 14.81 6.16
CA LEU A 257 -1.49 13.38 6.39
C LEU A 257 -0.22 13.08 7.19
N PHE A 258 0.85 13.84 7.01
CA PHE A 258 2.04 13.72 7.85
C PHE A 258 1.70 13.95 9.32
N ASP A 259 1.01 15.03 9.66
CA ASP A 259 0.63 15.34 11.05
C ASP A 259 -0.27 14.24 11.65
N LYS A 260 -1.25 13.76 10.88
CA LYS A 260 -2.13 12.66 11.28
C LYS A 260 -1.32 11.38 11.58
N TYR A 261 -0.49 10.96 10.63
CA TYR A 261 0.23 9.69 10.73
C TYR A 261 1.48 9.76 11.59
N LEU A 262 2.07 10.94 11.79
CA LEU A 262 3.09 11.16 12.81
C LEU A 262 2.53 10.92 14.21
N LYS A 263 1.34 11.45 14.50
CA LYS A 263 0.65 11.21 15.76
C LYS A 263 0.34 9.74 15.96
N LEU A 264 -0.21 9.08 14.92
CA LEU A 264 -0.52 7.66 14.96
C LEU A 264 0.75 6.81 15.12
N SER A 265 1.85 7.14 14.45
CA SER A 265 3.12 6.42 14.55
C SER A 265 3.65 6.35 15.99
N ARG A 266 3.41 7.38 16.79
CA ARG A 266 3.81 7.38 18.22
C ARG A 266 3.13 6.28 19.04
N GLU A 267 1.97 5.83 18.62
CA GLU A 267 1.23 4.75 19.31
C GLU A 267 1.74 3.35 18.89
N TYR A 268 2.34 3.22 17.71
CA TYR A 268 2.70 1.92 17.13
C TYR A 268 4.19 1.60 17.15
N TYR A 269 5.07 2.60 17.15
CA TYR A 269 6.50 2.38 17.25
C TYR A 269 6.96 2.48 18.70
N ALA A 270 7.60 1.42 19.21
CA ALA A 270 8.04 1.34 20.61
C ALA A 270 9.12 2.38 20.98
N ASP A 271 9.98 2.73 20.02
CA ASP A 271 11.01 3.77 20.19
C ASP A 271 10.72 4.93 19.23
N PHE A 272 10.00 5.91 19.75
CA PHE A 272 9.70 7.15 19.03
C PHE A 272 10.61 8.30 19.49
N SER A 273 11.70 8.02 20.21
CA SER A 273 12.64 9.02 20.67
C SER A 273 13.28 9.74 19.48
N GLY A 274 13.20 11.06 19.45
CA GLY A 274 13.91 11.92 18.52
C GLY A 274 13.16 12.42 17.28
N VAL A 275 11.87 12.19 17.12
CA VAL A 275 11.10 12.77 15.99
C VAL A 275 10.48 14.14 16.32
N GLY A 276 10.55 14.60 17.57
CA GLY A 276 10.12 15.95 17.95
C GLY A 276 11.26 16.93 18.20
N GLU A 277 12.48 16.43 18.31
CA GLU A 277 13.69 17.21 18.50
C GLU A 277 14.67 16.95 17.38
N ILE A 278 14.39 17.49 16.19
CA ILE A 278 15.49 17.71 15.25
C ILE A 278 16.25 18.91 15.83
N LYS A 279 17.18 18.64 16.74
CA LYS A 279 18.23 19.60 17.05
C LYS A 279 18.90 19.94 15.71
N GLU A 280 18.88 21.22 15.38
CA GLU A 280 19.74 21.77 14.36
C GLU A 280 21.18 21.46 14.74
N GLU A 281 21.75 20.40 14.26
CA GLU A 281 23.20 20.15 14.26
C GLU A 281 23.50 18.97 13.36
N ARG A 282 23.68 19.29 12.09
CA ARG A 282 24.81 18.88 11.27
C ARG A 282 24.83 19.82 10.08
N THR A 283 25.44 20.96 10.25
CA THR A 283 26.12 21.66 9.16
C THR A 283 27.05 20.68 8.50
N TYR A 284 26.84 20.46 7.20
CA TYR A 284 27.86 19.85 6.36
C TYR A 284 28.99 20.86 6.20
N GLU A 285 29.88 20.92 7.17
CA GLU A 285 31.21 21.47 6.97
C GLU A 285 32.09 20.38 6.40
N ASN A 286 32.53 20.62 5.18
CA ASN A 286 33.69 20.06 4.51
C ASN A 286 33.69 18.55 4.20
N VAL A 287 33.19 18.20 3.02
CA VAL A 287 33.83 17.21 2.15
C VAL A 287 34.27 17.97 0.89
N GLY A 288 35.34 18.67 1.07
CA GLY A 288 36.15 19.20 0.00
C GLY A 288 37.59 18.86 0.33
N GLU A 289 38.30 18.35 -0.66
CA GLU A 289 39.72 18.21 -0.74
C GLU A 289 40.40 17.09 0.10
N GLU A 290 40.43 15.87 -0.46
CA GLU A 290 41.70 15.17 -0.76
C GLU A 290 41.45 14.12 -1.85
#